data_72d329a7e83f80b1b237742c08609609
#
_entry.id   72d329a7e83f80b1b237742c08609609
#
_cell.length_a   1.000
_cell.length_b   1.000
_cell.length_c   1.000
_cell.angle_alpha   90.00
_cell.angle_beta   90.00
_cell.angle_gamma   90.00
#
_symmetry.space_group_name_H-M   'P 1'
#
loop_
_entity.id
_entity.type
_entity.pdbx_description
1 polymer ?
#
loop_
_entity_poly.entity_id
_entity_poly.type
_entity_poly.pdbx_seq_one_letter_code
_entity_poly.pdbx_strand_id
1 'polypeptide(L)'
;MKTQTLPQTQNLKTFSLIGLILMTFFAFNLSYGQIATTPTKKITTNERTIKGVVSDETETLLGVNIVLEGTTTGTTTNEKGEFTFPKKLKTGDILLFSYLGYETQKVEIKDDTTFINLKLTIDSVTMIGALDSGKPYKSKRKD
;
A
#
# COMPACT_ATOMS: atom_id res chain seq x y z
N MET A 1 -25.59 86.61 26.71
CA MET A 1 -25.60 85.15 26.43
C MET A 1 -25.12 84.89 24.99
N LYS A 2 -23.88 84.43 24.83
CA LYS A 2 -23.29 84.15 23.49
C LYS A 2 -23.32 82.64 23.30
N THR A 3 -24.19 82.21 22.46
CA THR A 3 -24.20 80.78 21.99
C THR A 3 -23.11 80.61 20.95
N GLN A 4 -22.12 79.76 21.26
CA GLN A 4 -21.10 79.37 20.33
C GLN A 4 -21.62 78.18 19.56
N THR A 5 -21.82 78.32 18.27
CA THR A 5 -22.03 77.24 17.34
C THR A 5 -20.70 76.69 16.85
N LEU A 6 -20.41 75.44 17.14
CA LEU A 6 -19.27 74.69 16.64
C LEU A 6 -19.47 74.41 15.18
N PRO A 7 -18.44 74.57 14.32
CA PRO A 7 -18.54 74.13 12.93
C PRO A 7 -18.33 72.63 12.84
N GLN A 8 -19.34 71.91 12.46
CA GLN A 8 -19.22 70.51 12.02
C GLN A 8 -18.59 70.47 10.63
N THR A 9 -17.30 70.43 10.55
CA THR A 9 -16.64 70.10 9.31
C THR A 9 -16.66 68.59 9.12
N GLN A 10 -17.56 68.16 8.26
CA GLN A 10 -17.80 66.83 7.91
C GLN A 10 -16.58 66.22 7.23
N ASN A 11 -15.92 65.30 7.89
CA ASN A 11 -14.88 64.45 7.27
C ASN A 11 -15.51 63.36 6.40
N LEU A 12 -16.42 63.75 5.52
CA LEU A 12 -17.14 62.84 4.63
C LEU A 12 -16.18 62.08 3.66
N LYS A 13 -15.04 62.72 3.33
CA LYS A 13 -14.04 62.12 2.42
C LYS A 13 -13.22 61.00 3.06
N THR A 14 -13.00 61.07 4.38
CA THR A 14 -12.25 60.04 5.10
C THR A 14 -13.07 58.76 5.30
N PHE A 15 -14.36 58.88 5.54
CA PHE A 15 -15.27 57.71 5.63
C PHE A 15 -15.42 56.97 4.29
N SER A 16 -15.39 57.71 3.16
CA SER A 16 -15.44 57.14 1.83
C SER A 16 -14.18 56.30 1.51
N LEU A 17 -13.00 56.79 1.92
CA LEU A 17 -11.73 56.06 1.73
C LEU A 17 -11.64 54.80 2.60
N ILE A 18 -12.08 54.85 3.85
CA ILE A 18 -12.09 53.72 4.78
C ILE A 18 -13.09 52.67 4.28
N GLY A 19 -14.26 53.07 3.79
CA GLY A 19 -15.25 52.18 3.19
C GLY A 19 -14.72 51.46 1.96
N LEU A 20 -13.97 52.16 1.10
CA LEU A 20 -13.38 51.58 -0.09
C LEU A 20 -12.29 50.55 0.24
N ILE A 21 -11.44 50.83 1.27
CA ILE A 21 -10.40 49.91 1.74
C ILE A 21 -11.02 48.67 2.37
N LEU A 22 -12.08 48.79 3.17
CA LEU A 22 -12.80 47.66 3.75
C LEU A 22 -13.46 46.79 2.69
N MET A 23 -13.99 47.41 1.62
CA MET A 23 -14.62 46.68 0.51
C MET A 23 -13.59 45.87 -0.33
N THR A 24 -12.36 46.40 -0.48
CA THR A 24 -11.28 45.66 -1.16
C THR A 24 -10.77 44.48 -0.34
N PHE A 25 -10.73 44.60 1.00
CA PHE A 25 -10.38 43.45 1.87
C PHE A 25 -11.41 42.35 1.85
N PHE A 26 -12.70 42.67 1.63
CA PHE A 26 -13.74 41.64 1.53
C PHE A 26 -13.73 40.91 0.19
N ALA A 27 -13.25 41.54 -0.86
CA ALA A 27 -13.14 40.91 -2.20
C ALA A 27 -12.00 39.89 -2.31
N PHE A 28 -10.99 39.97 -1.44
CA PHE A 28 -9.83 39.05 -1.48
C PHE A 28 -10.04 37.75 -0.72
N ASN A 29 -11.15 37.56 0.02
CA ASN A 29 -11.36 36.38 0.83
C ASN A 29 -12.21 35.27 0.15
N LEU A 30 -12.52 35.38 -1.12
CA LEU A 30 -13.35 34.42 -1.84
C LEU A 30 -12.55 33.41 -2.69
N SER A 31 -11.21 33.33 -2.49
CA SER A 31 -10.38 32.44 -3.32
C SER A 31 -9.83 31.21 -2.59
N TYR A 32 -10.36 30.85 -1.42
CA TYR A 32 -10.00 29.61 -0.74
C TYR A 32 -11.18 28.65 -0.75
N GLY A 33 -11.33 27.85 -1.79
CA GLY A 33 -12.40 26.88 -1.76
C GLY A 33 -12.65 26.09 -3.04
N GLN A 34 -11.67 25.93 -3.90
CA GLN A 34 -11.70 24.84 -4.85
C GLN A 34 -10.68 23.79 -4.41
N ILE A 35 -11.01 23.07 -3.34
CA ILE A 35 -10.56 21.70 -3.23
C ILE A 35 -11.17 21.03 -4.47
N ALA A 36 -10.36 20.85 -5.49
CA ALA A 36 -10.67 19.92 -6.54
C ALA A 36 -10.92 18.59 -5.83
N THR A 37 -12.17 18.30 -5.54
CA THR A 37 -12.63 16.94 -5.29
C THR A 37 -12.38 16.22 -6.60
N THR A 38 -11.14 15.73 -6.75
CA THR A 38 -10.87 14.62 -7.63
C THR A 38 -11.98 13.64 -7.32
N PRO A 39 -12.79 13.20 -8.31
CA PRO A 39 -13.77 12.18 -8.04
C PRO A 39 -12.95 11.00 -7.52
N THR A 40 -12.95 10.82 -6.21
CA THR A 40 -12.52 9.56 -5.63
C THR A 40 -13.43 8.55 -6.30
N LYS A 41 -12.90 7.90 -7.35
CA LYS A 41 -13.49 6.71 -7.94
C LYS A 41 -13.83 5.87 -6.73
N LYS A 42 -15.11 5.81 -6.40
CA LYS A 42 -15.63 4.95 -5.34
C LYS A 42 -15.20 3.55 -5.76
N ILE A 43 -14.00 3.17 -5.33
CA ILE A 43 -13.52 1.81 -5.48
C ILE A 43 -14.51 1.06 -4.61
N THR A 44 -15.49 0.45 -5.24
CA THR A 44 -16.32 -0.56 -4.60
C THR A 44 -15.32 -1.64 -4.23
N THR A 45 -14.75 -1.56 -3.05
CA THR A 45 -13.81 -2.54 -2.54
C THR A 45 -14.65 -3.78 -2.24
N ASN A 46 -14.88 -4.59 -3.27
CA ASN A 46 -15.47 -5.90 -3.12
C ASN A 46 -14.46 -6.76 -2.37
N GLU A 47 -14.49 -6.63 -1.05
CA GLU A 47 -13.70 -7.48 -0.17
C GLU A 47 -14.24 -8.90 -0.24
N ARG A 48 -13.37 -9.86 -0.51
CA ARG A 48 -13.73 -11.26 -0.67
C ARG A 48 -12.79 -12.19 0.08
N THR A 49 -13.27 -13.34 0.49
CA THR A 49 -12.45 -14.40 1.05
C THR A 49 -11.79 -15.15 -0.10
N ILE A 50 -10.48 -15.26 -0.06
CA ILE A 50 -9.69 -15.99 -1.04
C ILE A 50 -9.37 -17.39 -0.50
N LYS A 51 -9.59 -18.38 -1.34
CA LYS A 51 -9.24 -19.78 -1.11
C LYS A 51 -8.37 -20.26 -2.25
N GLY A 52 -7.70 -21.39 -2.07
CA GLY A 52 -6.96 -21.96 -3.18
C GLY A 52 -6.25 -23.26 -2.82
N VAL A 53 -5.53 -23.75 -3.79
CA VAL A 53 -4.67 -24.96 -3.70
C VAL A 53 -3.30 -24.60 -4.25
N VAL A 54 -2.26 -25.06 -3.57
CA VAL A 54 -0.88 -24.93 -4.01
C VAL A 54 -0.29 -26.31 -4.24
N SER A 55 0.35 -26.49 -5.37
CA SER A 55 1.00 -27.74 -5.79
C SER A 55 2.34 -27.45 -6.45
N ASP A 56 3.12 -28.49 -6.66
CA ASP A 56 4.23 -28.49 -7.60
C ASP A 56 3.90 -29.31 -8.85
N GLU A 57 4.91 -29.88 -9.50
CA GLU A 57 4.73 -30.72 -10.70
C GLU A 57 4.18 -32.11 -10.41
N THR A 58 4.32 -32.56 -9.17
CA THR A 58 4.07 -33.94 -8.77
C THR A 58 2.95 -34.06 -7.74
N GLU A 59 2.85 -33.14 -6.79
CA GLU A 59 1.93 -33.27 -5.67
C GLU A 59 1.47 -31.91 -5.11
N THR A 60 0.49 -31.96 -4.22
CA THR A 60 0.03 -30.77 -3.46
C THR A 60 1.00 -30.49 -2.31
N LEU A 61 1.27 -29.20 -2.05
CA LEU A 61 2.29 -28.79 -1.08
C LEU A 61 1.66 -28.41 0.27
N LEU A 62 2.01 -29.17 1.30
CA LEU A 62 1.69 -28.86 2.70
C LEU A 62 2.65 -27.81 3.25
N GLY A 63 2.12 -26.84 4.01
CA GLY A 63 2.95 -25.89 4.76
C GLY A 63 3.52 -24.73 3.94
N VAL A 64 3.01 -24.50 2.73
CA VAL A 64 3.35 -23.28 1.96
C VAL A 64 2.91 -22.07 2.74
N ASN A 65 3.81 -21.13 2.98
CA ASN A 65 3.52 -19.87 3.66
C ASN A 65 2.92 -18.86 2.69
N ILE A 66 1.78 -18.28 3.06
CA ILE A 66 1.01 -17.34 2.23
C ILE A 66 0.80 -16.07 3.04
N VAL A 67 1.38 -14.94 2.60
CA VAL A 67 1.36 -13.67 3.34
C VAL A 67 0.85 -12.55 2.44
N LEU A 68 0.04 -11.65 2.99
CA LEU A 68 -0.35 -10.43 2.31
C LEU A 68 0.82 -9.45 2.31
N GLU A 69 1.26 -9.04 1.12
CA GLU A 69 2.41 -8.14 0.94
C GLU A 69 2.26 -6.86 1.77
N GLY A 70 3.34 -6.45 2.44
CA GLY A 70 3.36 -5.27 3.31
C GLY A 70 2.67 -5.46 4.67
N THR A 71 2.25 -6.69 5.03
CA THR A 71 1.63 -6.99 6.32
C THR A 71 2.23 -8.25 6.96
N THR A 72 1.84 -8.52 8.19
CA THR A 72 2.16 -9.78 8.90
C THR A 72 1.01 -10.78 8.85
N THR A 73 -0.08 -10.46 8.13
CA THR A 73 -1.24 -11.35 8.03
C THR A 73 -0.97 -12.44 7.01
N GLY A 74 -1.09 -13.69 7.43
CA GLY A 74 -0.83 -14.84 6.56
C GLY A 74 -1.56 -16.09 7.00
N THR A 75 -1.37 -17.17 6.24
CA THR A 75 -1.85 -18.51 6.48
C THR A 75 -0.90 -19.53 5.86
N THR A 76 -1.12 -20.82 6.10
CA THR A 76 -0.37 -21.91 5.49
C THR A 76 -1.30 -22.91 4.84
N THR A 77 -0.79 -23.69 3.86
CA THR A 77 -1.54 -24.76 3.25
C THR A 77 -1.65 -25.98 4.18
N ASN A 78 -2.75 -26.71 4.06
CA ASN A 78 -2.99 -27.99 4.76
C ASN A 78 -2.38 -29.18 3.98
N GLU A 79 -2.61 -30.42 4.46
CA GLU A 79 -2.12 -31.67 3.84
C GLU A 79 -2.56 -31.86 2.38
N LYS A 80 -3.64 -31.22 1.97
CA LYS A 80 -4.15 -31.26 0.60
C LYS A 80 -3.66 -30.08 -0.25
N GLY A 81 -2.72 -29.28 0.29
CA GLY A 81 -2.26 -28.05 -0.35
C GLY A 81 -3.29 -26.92 -0.33
N GLU A 82 -4.43 -27.10 0.35
CA GLU A 82 -5.51 -26.13 0.37
C GLU A 82 -5.25 -25.03 1.40
N PHE A 83 -5.69 -23.80 1.11
CA PHE A 83 -5.68 -22.68 2.04
C PHE A 83 -6.96 -21.88 1.98
N THR A 84 -7.24 -21.19 3.08
CA THR A 84 -8.24 -20.12 3.16
C THR A 84 -7.58 -18.92 3.82
N PHE A 85 -7.54 -17.79 3.13
CA PHE A 85 -6.93 -16.59 3.69
C PHE A 85 -7.80 -16.01 4.81
N PRO A 86 -7.26 -15.69 6.00
CA PRO A 86 -8.05 -15.34 7.20
C PRO A 86 -8.72 -13.96 7.11
N LYS A 87 -8.20 -13.08 6.23
CA LYS A 87 -8.72 -11.73 6.01
C LYS A 87 -9.35 -11.63 4.63
N LYS A 88 -10.42 -10.84 4.52
CA LYS A 88 -10.97 -10.48 3.21
C LYS A 88 -9.99 -9.58 2.47
N LEU A 89 -9.76 -9.88 1.21
CA LEU A 89 -8.84 -9.18 0.33
C LEU A 89 -9.60 -8.33 -0.69
N LYS A 90 -8.93 -7.29 -1.16
CA LYS A 90 -9.40 -6.35 -2.18
C LYS A 90 -8.69 -6.61 -3.49
N THR A 91 -9.27 -6.12 -4.56
CA THR A 91 -8.58 -6.04 -5.85
C THR A 91 -7.33 -5.19 -5.73
N GLY A 92 -6.22 -5.69 -6.26
CA GLY A 92 -4.89 -5.09 -6.17
C GLY A 92 -4.06 -5.53 -4.95
N ASP A 93 -4.65 -6.27 -4.00
CA ASP A 93 -3.85 -6.91 -2.94
C ASP A 93 -2.94 -7.98 -3.55
N ILE A 94 -1.73 -8.14 -3.01
CA ILE A 94 -0.75 -9.11 -3.49
C ILE A 94 -0.49 -10.15 -2.41
N LEU A 95 -0.65 -11.42 -2.75
CA LEU A 95 -0.26 -12.55 -1.91
C LEU A 95 1.12 -13.07 -2.31
N LEU A 96 1.99 -13.25 -1.31
CA LEU A 96 3.30 -13.86 -1.44
C LEU A 96 3.20 -15.32 -1.03
N PHE A 97 3.58 -16.22 -1.92
CA PHE A 97 3.64 -17.66 -1.68
C PHE A 97 5.10 -18.06 -1.57
N SER A 98 5.52 -18.57 -0.41
CA SER A 98 6.90 -18.99 -0.16
C SER A 98 6.95 -20.38 0.45
N TYR A 99 7.87 -21.20 -0.04
CA TYR A 99 8.11 -22.55 0.44
C TYR A 99 9.60 -22.90 0.29
N LEU A 100 10.12 -23.71 1.21
CA LEU A 100 11.54 -24.04 1.21
C LEU A 100 11.92 -24.86 -0.02
N GLY A 101 12.90 -24.38 -0.80
CA GLY A 101 13.36 -25.01 -2.04
C GLY A 101 12.56 -24.60 -3.27
N TYR A 102 11.63 -23.65 -3.15
CA TYR A 102 10.82 -23.13 -4.25
C TYR A 102 10.98 -21.63 -4.41
N GLU A 103 10.82 -21.17 -5.64
CA GLU A 103 10.81 -19.74 -5.94
C GLU A 103 9.57 -19.07 -5.32
N THR A 104 9.79 -17.94 -4.63
CA THR A 104 8.70 -17.15 -4.09
C THR A 104 7.87 -16.53 -5.21
N GLN A 105 6.57 -16.81 -5.23
CA GLN A 105 5.66 -16.28 -6.22
C GLN A 105 4.72 -15.23 -5.64
N LYS A 106 4.40 -14.23 -6.47
CA LYS A 106 3.46 -13.15 -6.17
C LYS A 106 2.19 -13.32 -7.00
N VAL A 107 1.05 -13.27 -6.34
CA VAL A 107 -0.26 -13.35 -7.00
C VAL A 107 -1.08 -12.12 -6.63
N GLU A 108 -1.42 -11.31 -7.63
CA GLU A 108 -2.30 -10.15 -7.48
C GLU A 108 -3.77 -10.59 -7.50
N ILE A 109 -4.56 -10.08 -6.57
CA ILE A 109 -6.00 -10.32 -6.48
C ILE A 109 -6.73 -9.43 -7.49
N LYS A 110 -7.37 -10.05 -8.46
CA LYS A 110 -8.20 -9.38 -9.49
C LYS A 110 -9.67 -9.33 -9.07
N ASP A 111 -10.49 -8.61 -9.82
CA ASP A 111 -11.91 -8.39 -9.52
C ASP A 111 -12.77 -9.66 -9.44
N ASP A 112 -12.36 -10.71 -10.12
CA ASP A 112 -13.04 -12.01 -10.20
C ASP A 112 -12.35 -13.11 -9.37
N THR A 113 -11.20 -12.82 -8.78
CA THR A 113 -10.41 -13.80 -8.03
C THR A 113 -11.11 -14.17 -6.73
N THR A 114 -11.58 -15.40 -6.63
CA THR A 114 -12.10 -16.02 -5.40
C THR A 114 -11.36 -17.29 -5.04
N PHE A 115 -10.77 -17.95 -6.04
CA PHE A 115 -10.01 -19.18 -5.90
C PHE A 115 -8.69 -19.10 -6.68
N ILE A 116 -7.60 -19.50 -6.03
CA ILE A 116 -6.26 -19.50 -6.60
C ILE A 116 -5.79 -20.95 -6.74
N ASN A 117 -5.43 -21.36 -7.95
CA ASN A 117 -4.71 -22.60 -8.17
C ASN A 117 -3.30 -22.23 -8.61
N LEU A 118 -2.31 -22.45 -7.72
CA LEU A 118 -0.93 -22.03 -7.92
C LEU A 118 -0.01 -23.24 -7.99
N LYS A 119 0.83 -23.27 -9.02
CA LYS A 119 1.89 -24.25 -9.17
C LYS A 119 3.24 -23.57 -8.86
N LEU A 120 3.94 -24.02 -7.83
CA LEU A 120 5.27 -23.53 -7.47
C LEU A 120 6.33 -24.24 -8.31
N THR A 121 7.37 -23.47 -8.65
CA THR A 121 8.54 -23.96 -9.38
C THR A 121 9.71 -24.09 -8.41
N ILE A 122 10.47 -25.17 -8.51
CA ILE A 122 11.68 -25.39 -7.69
C ILE A 122 12.68 -24.28 -8.00
N ASP A 123 13.20 -23.67 -6.92
CA ASP A 123 14.31 -22.73 -7.03
C ASP A 123 15.59 -23.52 -7.36
N SER A 124 15.94 -23.55 -8.65
CA SER A 124 17.21 -24.11 -9.11
C SER A 124 18.36 -23.15 -8.82
N VAL A 125 18.60 -22.84 -7.52
CA VAL A 125 19.86 -22.23 -7.12
C VAL A 125 20.95 -23.24 -7.45
N THR A 126 21.58 -23.07 -8.60
CA THR A 126 22.84 -23.74 -8.90
C THR A 126 23.82 -23.27 -7.81
N MET A 127 24.11 -24.13 -6.84
CA MET A 127 25.20 -23.89 -5.90
C MET A 127 26.49 -23.81 -6.74
N ILE A 128 26.83 -22.62 -7.21
CA ILE A 128 28.15 -22.32 -7.75
C ILE A 128 29.09 -22.25 -6.56
N GLY A 129 29.44 -23.38 -6.04
CA GLY A 129 30.26 -23.53 -4.87
C GLY A 129 30.47 -25.01 -4.58
N ALA A 130 30.71 -25.82 -5.61
CA ALA A 130 31.38 -27.09 -5.38
C ALA A 130 32.70 -26.73 -4.68
N LEU A 131 32.75 -26.97 -3.38
CA LEU A 131 34.02 -27.02 -2.68
C LEU A 131 34.90 -27.99 -3.49
N ASP A 132 35.91 -27.42 -4.17
CA ASP A 132 36.94 -28.24 -4.78
C ASP A 132 37.65 -29.00 -3.65
N SER A 133 37.11 -30.13 -3.30
CA SER A 133 37.67 -31.06 -2.33
C SER A 133 38.85 -31.84 -2.87
N GLY A 134 39.39 -31.43 -4.03
CA GLY A 134 40.53 -32.09 -4.69
C GLY A 134 41.86 -31.98 -3.96
N LYS A 135 41.96 -31.21 -2.92
CA LYS A 135 43.20 -31.09 -2.12
C LYS A 135 42.94 -31.39 -0.63
N PRO A 136 43.33 -32.57 -0.15
CA PRO A 136 43.22 -32.85 1.26
C PRO A 136 44.11 -31.89 2.06
N TYR A 137 43.51 -31.29 3.10
CA TYR A 137 44.20 -30.41 4.02
C TYR A 137 45.37 -31.16 4.69
N LYS A 138 46.59 -30.75 4.40
CA LYS A 138 47.79 -31.24 5.10
C LYS A 138 48.12 -30.30 6.27
N SER A 139 47.83 -30.72 7.51
CA SER A 139 48.27 -30.00 8.68
C SER A 139 49.82 -30.08 8.78
N LYS A 140 50.49 -28.95 8.78
CA LYS A 140 51.91 -28.87 9.13
C LYS A 140 52.04 -29.01 10.66
N ARG A 141 52.42 -30.21 11.15
CA ARG A 141 52.99 -30.33 12.49
C ARG A 141 54.38 -29.69 12.44
N LYS A 142 54.62 -28.72 13.30
CA LYS A 142 55.95 -28.26 13.64
C LYS A 142 56.43 -29.17 14.78
N ASP A 143 57.47 -29.91 14.53
CA ASP A 143 58.28 -30.54 15.55
C ASP A 143 59.10 -29.47 16.27
#